data_797bc88a86f16e0a1cafd7b709b07404
#
_entry.id   797bc88a86f16e0a1cafd7b709b07404
#
_cell.length_a   1.000
_cell.length_b   1.000
_cell.length_c   1.000
_cell.angle_alpha   90.00
_cell.angle_beta   90.00
_cell.angle_gamma   90.00
#
_symmetry.space_group_name_H-M   'P 1'
#
loop_
_entity.id
_entity.type
_entity.pdbx_description
1 polymer ?
#
loop_
_entity_poly.entity_id
_entity_poly.type
_entity_poly.pdbx_seq_one_letter_code
_entity_poly.pdbx_strand_id
1 'polypeptide(L)'
;MKTNYEKVLFIPDIHCPFQDDKALEVFYQFVQWFKPETIFIMGDLLDCYAISRFTKDPNGALKFQEELDTAVSVLERIRHLNKKAKIYYIRGNHEARIQKFLWNNAKELSGLHALEIENLLDFKRLGIEYVKDGMMKYKGIIVKHGSVVRKYAGYTAKAEFEKNGCSGVSAHT
;
A
#
# COMPACT_ATOMS: atom_id res chain seq x y z
N MET A 1 -25.77 -24.18 10.78
CA MET A 1 -25.15 -22.90 11.19
C MET A 1 -24.63 -22.22 9.96
N LYS A 2 -25.12 -21.02 9.58
CA LYS A 2 -24.48 -20.21 8.53
C LYS A 2 -23.19 -19.66 9.13
N THR A 3 -22.03 -20.24 8.77
CA THR A 3 -20.74 -19.66 9.07
C THR A 3 -20.63 -18.33 8.33
N ASN A 4 -20.70 -17.26 9.08
CA ASN A 4 -20.63 -15.91 8.53
C ASN A 4 -19.14 -15.58 8.30
N TYR A 5 -18.59 -16.00 7.15
CA TYR A 5 -17.23 -15.65 6.76
C TYR A 5 -17.21 -14.24 6.19
N GLU A 6 -16.30 -13.40 6.69
CA GLU A 6 -16.01 -12.11 6.09
C GLU A 6 -15.10 -12.29 4.88
N LYS A 7 -15.42 -11.61 3.79
CA LYS A 7 -14.58 -11.55 2.59
C LYS A 7 -13.54 -10.44 2.76
N VAL A 8 -12.29 -10.82 2.96
CA VAL A 8 -11.18 -9.90 3.12
C VAL A 8 -10.24 -10.02 1.92
N LEU A 9 -9.80 -8.89 1.39
CA LEU A 9 -8.88 -8.81 0.26
C LEU A 9 -7.61 -8.08 0.67
N PHE A 10 -6.44 -8.64 0.32
CA PHE A 10 -5.13 -8.05 0.53
C PHE A 10 -4.50 -7.71 -0.82
N ILE A 11 -4.05 -6.48 -0.97
CA ILE A 11 -3.48 -5.93 -2.21
C ILE A 11 -2.06 -5.44 -1.92
N PRO A 12 -1.02 -6.18 -2.31
CA PRO A 12 0.37 -5.79 -2.07
C PRO A 12 0.98 -5.05 -3.27
N ASP A 13 1.97 -4.22 -3.02
CA ASP A 13 3.10 -3.86 -3.88
C ASP A 13 2.72 -3.50 -5.34
N ILE A 14 1.82 -2.54 -5.55
CA ILE A 14 1.37 -2.12 -6.90
C ILE A 14 2.44 -1.29 -7.61
N HIS A 15 3.21 -0.48 -6.86
CA HIS A 15 4.30 0.35 -7.35
C HIS A 15 3.92 1.29 -8.50
N CYS A 16 2.87 2.09 -8.33
CA CYS A 16 2.52 3.13 -9.31
C CYS A 16 3.72 4.08 -9.53
N PRO A 17 4.07 4.42 -10.76
CA PRO A 17 3.36 4.17 -12.01
C PRO A 17 3.89 2.95 -12.81
N PHE A 18 4.57 2.00 -12.17
CA PHE A 18 5.17 0.83 -12.80
C PHE A 18 4.30 -0.42 -12.73
N GLN A 19 3.03 -0.27 -12.36
CA GLN A 19 2.08 -1.38 -12.28
C GLN A 19 1.92 -2.09 -13.63
N ASP A 20 1.64 -3.39 -13.61
CA ASP A 20 1.15 -4.11 -14.79
C ASP A 20 -0.35 -3.83 -14.99
N ASP A 21 -0.68 -3.00 -15.96
CA ASP A 21 -2.07 -2.57 -16.22
C ASP A 21 -2.98 -3.75 -16.60
N LYS A 22 -2.44 -4.82 -17.24
CA LYS A 22 -3.21 -6.01 -17.58
C LYS A 22 -3.56 -6.81 -16.34
N ALA A 23 -2.58 -7.02 -15.46
CA ALA A 23 -2.81 -7.66 -14.17
C ALA A 23 -3.78 -6.86 -13.31
N LEU A 24 -3.66 -5.54 -13.31
CA LEU A 24 -4.55 -4.64 -12.57
C LEU A 24 -5.99 -4.69 -13.10
N GLU A 25 -6.20 -4.82 -14.41
CA GLU A 25 -7.55 -4.98 -14.99
C GLU A 25 -8.19 -6.31 -14.57
N VAL A 26 -7.44 -7.42 -14.59
CA VAL A 26 -7.92 -8.72 -14.08
C VAL A 26 -8.26 -8.63 -12.58
N PHE A 27 -7.42 -7.93 -11.82
CA PHE A 27 -7.67 -7.65 -10.40
C PHE A 27 -8.99 -6.89 -10.19
N TYR A 28 -9.28 -5.85 -10.97
CA TYR A 28 -10.55 -5.11 -10.85
C TYR A 28 -11.77 -5.97 -11.17
N GLN A 29 -11.69 -6.84 -12.17
CA GLN A 29 -12.76 -7.82 -12.47
C GLN A 29 -12.96 -8.77 -11.29
N PHE A 30 -11.87 -9.24 -10.67
CA PHE A 30 -11.93 -10.08 -9.48
C PHE A 30 -12.58 -9.33 -8.30
N VAL A 31 -12.22 -8.10 -8.04
CA VAL A 31 -12.81 -7.27 -6.96
C VAL A 31 -14.32 -7.14 -7.15
N GLN A 32 -14.76 -6.88 -8.39
CA GLN A 32 -16.18 -6.73 -8.71
C GLN A 32 -16.96 -8.04 -8.49
N TRP A 33 -16.37 -9.17 -8.81
CA TRP A 33 -16.96 -10.50 -8.60
C TRP A 33 -16.93 -10.90 -7.12
N PHE A 34 -15.78 -10.77 -6.47
CA PHE A 34 -15.55 -11.23 -5.10
C PHE A 34 -16.34 -10.41 -4.08
N LYS A 35 -16.50 -9.10 -4.31
CA LYS A 35 -17.20 -8.15 -3.42
C LYS A 35 -16.70 -8.23 -1.99
N PRO A 36 -15.43 -7.88 -1.73
CA PRO A 36 -14.86 -7.90 -0.38
C PRO A 36 -15.59 -6.93 0.54
N GLU A 37 -15.72 -7.31 1.82
CA GLU A 37 -16.25 -6.47 2.89
C GLU A 37 -15.15 -5.59 3.50
N THR A 38 -13.93 -6.11 3.48
CA THR A 38 -12.72 -5.40 3.95
C THR A 38 -11.59 -5.56 2.94
N ILE A 39 -10.89 -4.46 2.67
CA ILE A 39 -9.74 -4.41 1.75
C ILE A 39 -8.54 -3.84 2.52
N PHE A 40 -7.41 -4.51 2.45
CA PHE A 40 -6.13 -4.02 2.92
C PHE A 40 -5.24 -3.70 1.73
N ILE A 41 -4.88 -2.44 1.55
CA ILE A 41 -3.79 -2.02 0.69
C ILE A 41 -2.53 -2.15 1.53
N MET A 42 -1.67 -3.10 1.16
CA MET A 42 -0.59 -3.60 2.02
C MET A 42 0.68 -2.74 1.97
N GLY A 43 0.59 -1.52 1.45
CA GLY A 43 1.72 -0.61 1.24
C GLY A 43 2.38 -0.79 -0.12
N ASP A 44 3.36 0.06 -0.39
CA ASP A 44 4.09 0.14 -1.65
C ASP A 44 3.14 0.26 -2.87
N LEU A 45 2.05 1.03 -2.68
CA LEU A 45 1.20 1.47 -3.79
C LEU A 45 1.94 2.46 -4.67
N LEU A 46 2.70 3.38 -4.05
CA LEU A 46 3.62 4.30 -4.72
C LEU A 46 5.00 3.65 -4.85
N ASP A 47 5.67 3.85 -5.98
CA ASP A 47 7.10 3.52 -6.05
C ASP A 47 7.97 4.59 -5.39
N CYS A 48 7.54 5.84 -5.42
CA CYS A 48 8.33 6.99 -4.98
C CYS A 48 9.71 7.07 -5.68
N TYR A 49 9.75 6.69 -6.97
CA TYR A 49 10.97 6.65 -7.77
C TYR A 49 11.61 8.05 -7.86
N ALA A 50 10.79 9.07 -8.13
CA ALA A 50 11.24 10.44 -8.33
C ALA A 50 12.05 10.98 -7.12
N ILE A 51 11.69 10.58 -5.91
CA ILE A 51 12.33 11.01 -4.65
C ILE A 51 13.22 9.95 -4.01
N SER A 52 13.45 8.83 -4.71
CA SER A 52 14.33 7.77 -4.22
C SER A 52 15.79 8.24 -4.18
N ARG A 53 16.62 7.56 -3.38
CA ARG A 53 18.07 7.81 -3.29
C ARG A 53 18.89 7.17 -4.42
N PHE A 54 18.27 6.35 -5.25
CA PHE A 54 18.95 5.67 -6.35
C PHE A 54 19.21 6.62 -7.51
N THR A 55 20.27 6.35 -8.27
CA THR A 55 20.58 7.09 -9.51
C THR A 55 19.42 6.97 -10.49
N LYS A 56 19.02 8.07 -11.07
CA LYS A 56 17.89 8.17 -12.00
C LYS A 56 18.40 8.42 -13.41
N ASP A 57 17.71 7.84 -14.39
CA ASP A 57 17.90 8.22 -15.78
C ASP A 57 17.31 9.64 -15.99
N PRO A 58 18.14 10.63 -16.38
CA PRO A 58 17.64 11.99 -16.60
C PRO A 58 16.65 12.09 -17.77
N ASN A 59 16.67 11.13 -18.71
CA ASN A 59 15.73 11.08 -19.83
C ASN A 59 14.39 10.42 -19.46
N GLY A 60 14.33 9.66 -18.38
CA GLY A 60 13.15 8.98 -17.85
C GLY A 60 12.59 9.62 -16.59
N ALA A 61 12.82 10.92 -16.38
CA ALA A 61 12.41 11.61 -15.15
C ALA A 61 10.88 11.68 -15.01
N LEU A 62 10.33 10.65 -14.35
CA LEU A 62 8.95 10.68 -13.88
C LEU A 62 8.78 11.81 -12.87
N LYS A 63 7.72 12.58 -13.05
CA LYS A 63 7.34 13.62 -12.08
C LYS A 63 6.62 12.93 -10.92
N PHE A 64 6.96 13.29 -9.70
CA PHE A 64 6.33 12.73 -8.50
C PHE A 64 4.80 12.92 -8.51
N GLN A 65 4.31 14.00 -9.12
CA GLN A 65 2.87 14.23 -9.29
C GLN A 65 2.20 13.15 -10.15
N GLU A 66 2.86 12.66 -11.19
CA GLU A 66 2.33 11.59 -12.06
C GLU A 66 2.21 10.26 -11.32
N GLU A 67 3.15 9.97 -10.39
CA GLU A 67 3.05 8.81 -9.50
C GLU A 67 1.81 8.92 -8.58
N LEU A 68 1.60 10.12 -7.99
CA LEU A 68 0.45 10.39 -7.11
C LEU A 68 -0.88 10.29 -7.87
N ASP A 69 -0.98 10.89 -9.05
CA ASP A 69 -2.20 10.88 -9.87
C ASP A 69 -2.58 9.45 -10.28
N THR A 70 -1.59 8.65 -10.65
CA THR A 70 -1.78 7.23 -10.98
C THR A 70 -2.28 6.45 -9.77
N ALA A 71 -1.66 6.62 -8.62
CA ALA A 71 -2.05 5.94 -7.39
C ALA A 71 -3.47 6.33 -6.94
N VAL A 72 -3.81 7.63 -7.01
CA VAL A 72 -5.17 8.11 -6.70
C VAL A 72 -6.19 7.47 -7.64
N SER A 73 -5.90 7.38 -8.95
CA SER A 73 -6.80 6.74 -9.92
C SER A 73 -7.04 5.26 -9.61
N VAL A 74 -6.01 4.53 -9.17
CA VAL A 74 -6.14 3.14 -8.71
C VAL A 74 -7.05 3.05 -7.49
N LEU A 75 -6.85 3.90 -6.49
CA LEU A 75 -7.65 3.94 -5.26
C LEU A 75 -9.11 4.29 -5.55
N GLU A 76 -9.35 5.27 -6.42
CA GLU A 76 -10.70 5.66 -6.86
C GLU A 76 -11.44 4.50 -7.52
N ARG A 77 -10.75 3.76 -8.39
CA ARG A 77 -11.35 2.62 -9.07
C ARG A 77 -11.68 1.49 -8.08
N ILE A 78 -10.80 1.18 -7.13
CA ILE A 78 -11.08 0.21 -6.05
C ILE A 78 -12.31 0.64 -5.25
N ARG A 79 -12.38 1.91 -4.84
CA ARG A 79 -13.51 2.47 -4.08
C ARG A 79 -14.80 2.46 -4.90
N HIS A 80 -14.74 2.81 -6.18
CA HIS A 80 -15.91 2.79 -7.07
C HIS A 80 -16.52 1.39 -7.19
N LEU A 81 -15.68 0.36 -7.34
CA LEU A 81 -16.09 -1.03 -7.44
C LEU A 81 -16.66 -1.58 -6.12
N ASN A 82 -16.26 -1.00 -4.99
CA ASN A 82 -16.62 -1.47 -3.65
C ASN A 82 -16.98 -0.33 -2.70
N LYS A 83 -18.11 0.33 -2.96
CA LYS A 83 -18.56 1.53 -2.24
C LYS A 83 -18.73 1.35 -0.72
N LYS A 84 -19.01 0.12 -0.25
CA LYS A 84 -19.31 -0.17 1.17
C LYS A 84 -18.17 -0.86 1.91
N ALA A 85 -17.12 -1.30 1.22
CA ALA A 85 -16.01 -1.99 1.85
C ALA A 85 -15.25 -1.05 2.80
N LYS A 86 -14.80 -1.59 3.94
CA LYS A 86 -13.79 -0.93 4.75
C LYS A 86 -12.45 -1.04 4.03
N ILE A 87 -11.75 0.07 3.87
CA ILE A 87 -10.43 0.07 3.24
C ILE A 87 -9.41 0.58 4.23
N TYR A 88 -8.41 -0.25 4.50
CA TYR A 88 -7.23 0.08 5.28
C TYR A 88 -6.03 0.23 4.36
N TYR A 89 -5.23 1.26 4.58
CA TYR A 89 -3.96 1.45 3.89
C TYR A 89 -2.83 1.27 4.90
N ILE A 90 -2.05 0.20 4.72
CA ILE A 90 -0.87 -0.08 5.54
C ILE A 90 0.31 0.67 4.94
N ARG A 91 1.05 1.43 5.75
CA ARG A 91 2.23 2.13 5.24
C ARG A 91 3.32 1.15 4.84
N GLY A 92 3.79 1.27 3.60
CA GLY A 92 4.96 0.56 3.09
C GLY A 92 6.27 1.32 3.28
N ASN A 93 7.36 0.71 2.86
CA ASN A 93 8.67 1.34 2.94
C ASN A 93 8.90 2.37 1.83
N HIS A 94 8.18 2.27 0.70
CA HIS A 94 8.25 3.26 -0.37
C HIS A 94 7.54 4.55 0.03
N GLU A 95 6.36 4.50 0.64
CA GLU A 95 5.70 5.69 1.17
C GLU A 95 6.55 6.38 2.24
N ALA A 96 7.31 5.63 3.03
CA ALA A 96 8.23 6.21 4.02
C ALA A 96 9.38 7.03 3.38
N ARG A 97 9.63 6.89 2.05
CA ARG A 97 10.62 7.71 1.33
C ARG A 97 10.21 9.18 1.29
N ILE A 98 8.91 9.48 1.24
CA ILE A 98 8.41 10.87 1.24
C ILE A 98 8.92 11.61 2.48
N GLN A 99 8.66 11.04 3.65
CA GLN A 99 9.08 11.66 4.90
C GLN A 99 10.61 11.74 5.03
N LYS A 100 11.32 10.68 4.64
CA LYS A 100 12.79 10.67 4.65
C LYS A 100 13.37 11.71 3.71
N PHE A 101 12.76 11.90 2.53
CA PHE A 101 13.19 12.91 1.57
C PHE A 101 13.02 14.31 2.16
N LEU A 102 11.88 14.62 2.77
CA LEU A 102 11.64 15.89 3.44
C LEU A 102 12.65 16.15 4.56
N TRP A 103 12.89 15.17 5.43
CA TRP A 103 13.87 15.32 6.51
C TRP A 103 15.29 15.59 6.02
N ASN A 104 15.68 15.03 4.88
CA ASN A 104 17.03 15.18 4.36
C ASN A 104 17.21 16.44 3.50
N ASN A 105 16.16 16.88 2.79
CA ASN A 105 16.27 17.90 1.75
C ASN A 105 15.42 19.14 1.97
N ALA A 106 14.37 19.07 2.82
CA ALA A 106 13.43 20.18 3.03
C ALA A 106 12.78 20.06 4.42
N LYS A 107 13.59 20.13 5.46
CA LYS A 107 13.16 19.91 6.87
C LYS A 107 12.05 20.86 7.29
N GLU A 108 12.10 22.10 6.81
CA GLU A 108 11.14 23.17 7.11
C GLU A 108 9.73 22.82 6.59
N LEU A 109 9.64 21.95 5.54
CA LEU A 109 8.38 21.52 4.98
C LEU A 109 7.85 20.22 5.58
N SER A 110 8.64 19.53 6.41
CA SER A 110 8.30 18.20 6.94
C SER A 110 7.09 18.17 7.88
N GLY A 111 6.70 19.34 8.40
CA GLY A 111 5.50 19.51 9.25
C GLY A 111 4.23 19.95 8.51
N LEU A 112 4.28 20.08 7.18
CA LEU A 112 3.11 20.47 6.42
C LEU A 112 2.15 19.29 6.24
N HIS A 113 0.94 19.42 6.74
CA HIS A 113 -0.10 18.39 6.59
C HIS A 113 -0.40 18.07 5.13
N ALA A 114 -0.27 19.05 4.22
CA ALA A 114 -0.48 18.85 2.79
C ALA A 114 0.49 17.80 2.18
N LEU A 115 1.63 17.57 2.80
CA LEU A 115 2.64 16.60 2.36
C LEU A 115 2.55 15.25 3.09
N GLU A 116 1.57 15.08 3.97
CA GLU A 116 1.28 13.78 4.56
C GLU A 116 0.62 12.86 3.51
N ILE A 117 0.98 11.57 3.53
CA ILE A 117 0.52 10.58 2.54
C ILE A 117 -1.00 10.52 2.44
N GLU A 118 -1.70 10.62 3.57
CA GLU A 118 -3.16 10.63 3.62
C GLU A 118 -3.81 11.81 2.89
N ASN A 119 -3.10 12.95 2.80
CA ASN A 119 -3.56 14.12 2.07
C ASN A 119 -3.13 14.07 0.60
N LEU A 120 -1.91 13.59 0.33
CA LEU A 120 -1.41 13.41 -1.04
C LEU A 120 -2.25 12.40 -1.84
N LEU A 121 -2.77 11.36 -1.20
CA LEU A 121 -3.61 10.31 -1.81
C LEU A 121 -5.10 10.47 -1.50
N ASP A 122 -5.51 11.60 -0.91
CA ASP A 122 -6.92 11.96 -0.64
C ASP A 122 -7.73 10.87 0.11
N PHE A 123 -7.10 10.26 1.12
CA PHE A 123 -7.71 9.16 1.88
C PHE A 123 -9.05 9.55 2.50
N LYS A 124 -9.19 10.79 2.95
CA LYS A 124 -10.43 11.29 3.55
C LYS A 124 -11.62 11.20 2.58
N ARG A 125 -11.44 11.67 1.35
CA ARG A 125 -12.48 11.62 0.31
C ARG A 125 -12.81 10.18 -0.07
N LEU A 126 -11.79 9.33 -0.12
CA LEU A 126 -11.93 7.92 -0.49
C LEU A 126 -12.40 7.03 0.67
N GLY A 127 -12.53 7.57 1.89
CA GLY A 127 -12.93 6.80 3.07
C GLY A 127 -11.94 5.67 3.39
N ILE A 128 -10.63 5.97 3.28
CA ILE A 128 -9.54 5.03 3.56
C ILE A 128 -8.98 5.34 4.94
N GLU A 129 -8.81 4.29 5.76
CA GLU A 129 -8.17 4.38 7.06
C GLU A 129 -6.67 4.09 6.94
N TYR A 130 -5.85 5.05 7.34
CA TYR A 130 -4.40 4.94 7.25
C TYR A 130 -3.76 4.32 8.50
N VAL A 131 -3.00 3.25 8.31
CA VAL A 131 -2.24 2.56 9.35
C VAL A 131 -0.78 3.01 9.29
N LYS A 132 -0.49 4.13 9.97
CA LYS A 132 0.82 4.83 9.95
C LYS A 132 1.98 3.96 10.46
N ASP A 133 1.71 3.06 11.40
CA ASP A 133 2.74 2.18 11.97
C ASP A 133 3.14 1.03 11.05
N GLY A 134 2.49 0.90 9.87
CA GLY A 134 2.75 -0.17 8.90
C GLY A 134 2.33 -1.56 9.36
N MET A 135 1.60 -1.65 10.48
CA MET A 135 1.13 -2.91 11.07
C MET A 135 -0.12 -2.69 11.91
N MET A 136 -1.07 -3.63 11.83
CA MET A 136 -2.22 -3.68 12.74
C MET A 136 -2.62 -5.12 13.06
N LYS A 137 -3.34 -5.31 14.17
CA LYS A 137 -4.01 -6.58 14.47
C LYS A 137 -5.43 -6.55 13.90
N TYR A 138 -5.80 -7.59 13.18
CA TYR A 138 -7.12 -7.76 12.61
C TYR A 138 -7.62 -9.19 12.83
N LYS A 139 -8.71 -9.34 13.60
CA LYS A 139 -9.33 -10.66 13.89
C LYS A 139 -8.36 -11.76 14.30
N GLY A 140 -7.39 -11.42 15.13
CA GLY A 140 -6.43 -12.38 15.69
C GLY A 140 -5.17 -12.63 14.84
N ILE A 141 -5.06 -12.02 13.66
CA ILE A 141 -3.85 -12.05 12.84
C ILE A 141 -3.17 -10.69 12.78
N ILE A 142 -1.89 -10.66 12.48
CA ILE A 142 -1.15 -9.45 12.14
C ILE A 142 -1.27 -9.19 10.65
N VAL A 143 -1.64 -7.94 10.28
CA VAL A 143 -1.63 -7.43 8.92
C VAL A 143 -0.58 -6.34 8.84
N LYS A 144 0.41 -6.47 7.96
CA LYS A 144 1.52 -5.53 7.85
C LYS A 144 2.13 -5.54 6.46
N HIS A 145 2.82 -4.45 6.10
CA HIS A 145 3.59 -4.43 4.86
C HIS A 145 4.72 -5.49 4.89
N GLY A 146 5.44 -5.59 6.00
CA GLY A 146 6.60 -6.47 6.10
C GLY A 146 7.91 -5.69 6.12
N SER A 147 9.00 -6.40 6.41
CA SER A 147 10.34 -5.81 6.48
C SER A 147 11.45 -6.83 6.27
N VAL A 148 11.08 -8.06 5.95
CA VAL A 148 12.02 -9.17 5.81
C VAL A 148 11.89 -9.72 4.40
N VAL A 149 13.02 -9.82 3.70
CA VAL A 149 13.13 -10.50 2.40
C VAL A 149 14.11 -11.65 2.54
N ARG A 150 13.77 -12.82 2.03
CA ARG A 150 14.61 -14.01 2.01
C ARG A 150 14.68 -14.59 0.60
N LYS A 151 15.82 -15.22 0.29
CA LYS A 151 16.12 -15.76 -1.05
C LYS A 151 15.18 -16.89 -1.49
N TYR A 152 14.74 -17.73 -0.55
CA TYR A 152 13.99 -18.94 -0.87
C TYR A 152 12.51 -18.80 -0.55
N ALA A 153 11.66 -19.42 -1.36
CA ALA A 153 10.20 -19.44 -1.16
C ALA A 153 9.83 -19.94 0.25
N GLY A 154 8.88 -19.27 0.89
CA GLY A 154 8.41 -19.60 2.25
C GLY A 154 9.31 -19.12 3.39
N TYR A 155 10.58 -18.80 3.13
CA TYR A 155 11.50 -18.35 4.20
C TYR A 155 11.16 -16.96 4.73
N THR A 156 10.64 -16.07 3.88
CA THR A 156 10.14 -14.76 4.31
C THR A 156 8.97 -14.94 5.28
N ALA A 157 7.97 -15.75 4.91
CA ALA A 157 6.80 -16.01 5.76
C ALA A 157 7.21 -16.63 7.11
N LYS A 158 8.15 -17.60 7.09
CA LYS A 158 8.72 -18.20 8.31
C LYS A 158 9.37 -17.14 9.20
N ALA A 159 10.24 -16.28 8.63
CA ALA A 159 10.94 -15.25 9.38
C ALA A 159 9.97 -14.20 9.97
N GLU A 160 8.92 -13.84 9.23
CA GLU A 160 7.89 -12.95 9.72
C GLU A 160 7.07 -13.58 10.85
N PHE A 161 6.75 -14.86 10.75
CA PHE A 161 6.09 -15.60 11.84
C PHE A 161 6.97 -15.66 13.10
N GLU A 162 8.25 -16.04 12.96
CA GLU A 162 9.21 -16.10 14.07
C GLU A 162 9.38 -14.74 14.76
N LYS A 163 9.43 -13.66 13.97
CA LYS A 163 9.57 -12.28 14.49
C LYS A 163 8.32 -11.81 15.26
N ASN A 164 7.13 -12.18 14.83
CA ASN A 164 5.88 -11.67 15.40
C ASN A 164 5.25 -12.64 16.42
N GLY A 165 5.63 -13.90 16.45
CA GLY A 165 5.10 -14.90 17.36
C GLY A 165 3.62 -15.29 17.12
N CYS A 166 3.04 -14.92 15.98
CA CYS A 166 1.65 -15.23 15.65
C CYS A 166 1.41 -15.23 14.14
N SER A 167 0.27 -15.77 13.72
CA SER A 167 -0.14 -15.77 12.33
C SER A 167 -0.34 -14.35 11.77
N GLY A 168 -0.06 -14.18 10.49
CA GLY A 168 -0.21 -12.88 9.84
C GLY A 168 -0.21 -12.95 8.32
N VAL A 169 -0.43 -11.79 7.71
CA VAL A 169 -0.29 -11.53 6.28
C VAL A 169 0.71 -10.40 6.10
N SER A 170 1.69 -10.61 5.24
CA SER A 170 2.68 -9.58 4.88
C SER A 170 2.85 -9.48 3.37
N ALA A 171 3.21 -8.31 2.91
CA ALA A 171 3.69 -7.97 1.57
C ALA A 171 5.24 -7.88 1.56
N HIS A 172 5.82 -7.10 0.70
CA HIS A 172 7.25 -6.81 0.64
C HIS A 172 8.10 -8.07 0.37
N THR A 173 7.74 -8.88 -0.63
CA THR A 173 8.46 -10.14 -0.94
C THR A 173 8.86 -10.24 -2.40
#